data_be6dad3541964b56cad2ad05035b8e81
#
_entry.id   be6dad3541964b56cad2ad05035b8e81
#
_cell.length_a   1.000
_cell.length_b   1.000
_cell.length_c   1.000
_cell.angle_alpha   90.00
_cell.angle_beta   90.00
_cell.angle_gamma   90.00
#
_symmetry.space_group_name_H-M   'P 1'
#
loop_
_entity.id
_entity.type
_entity.pdbx_description
1 polymer ?
#
loop_
_entity_poly.entity_id
_entity_poly.type
_entity_poly.pdbx_seq_one_letter_code
_entity_poly.pdbx_strand_id
1 'polypeptide(L)'
;MKAVASTTPKASRTKAPAETATLASAVDTSTPAQPVQTAAAAPQEVIAVVPAVSGAPGDGKTSLSDAMKKALGRQGVKLASAGAAGTYRIQGQVEMGAVANGQQPITIRWVVIDPSGKQMEKTVVQNNKITAGSLDGAWGEVAEQAAGAAASEVTKLLNKGQPQGSAG
;
A
#
# COMPACT_ATOMS: atom_id res chain seq x y z
N MET A 1 38.40 25.36 -27.32
CA MET A 1 39.75 24.85 -27.05
C MET A 1 39.64 23.74 -26.00
N LYS A 2 40.10 22.60 -26.44
CA LYS A 2 40.65 21.36 -25.81
C LYS A 2 39.67 20.54 -25.02
N ALA A 3 39.10 19.44 -25.46
CA ALA A 3 39.61 18.09 -25.85
C ALA A 3 40.68 17.55 -24.91
N VAL A 4 40.43 16.38 -24.33
CA VAL A 4 41.19 15.13 -24.25
C VAL A 4 40.46 14.16 -23.35
N ALA A 5 39.98 13.07 -23.85
CA ALA A 5 40.60 11.77 -24.20
C ALA A 5 40.59 10.81 -23.00
N SER A 6 39.77 9.76 -23.15
CA SER A 6 40.12 8.34 -23.24
C SER A 6 41.12 7.80 -22.23
N THR A 7 40.71 6.79 -21.48
CA THR A 7 41.52 5.57 -21.36
C THR A 7 40.70 4.40 -20.79
N THR A 8 40.45 3.40 -21.62
CA THR A 8 40.25 2.01 -21.24
C THR A 8 41.60 1.34 -21.11
N PRO A 9 41.82 0.42 -20.21
CA PRO A 9 42.35 -0.87 -20.62
C PRO A 9 41.62 -2.03 -19.92
N LYS A 10 41.27 -2.99 -20.68
CA LYS A 10 41.99 -4.17 -21.16
C LYS A 10 41.86 -5.37 -20.22
N ALA A 11 41.29 -6.40 -20.80
CA ALA A 11 41.15 -7.74 -20.36
C ALA A 11 42.45 -8.42 -19.91
N SER A 12 42.33 -9.35 -18.96
CA SER A 12 43.31 -10.44 -18.86
C SER A 12 42.57 -11.77 -18.63
N ARG A 13 42.68 -12.58 -19.65
CA ARG A 13 42.41 -14.04 -19.63
C ARG A 13 43.49 -14.73 -18.83
N THR A 14 43.10 -15.78 -18.10
CA THR A 14 43.94 -16.98 -17.83
C THR A 14 42.95 -18.09 -17.52
N LYS A 15 42.66 -18.93 -18.41
CA LYS A 15 43.15 -20.19 -18.91
C LYS A 15 43.19 -21.28 -17.83
N ALA A 16 42.29 -22.26 -18.02
CA ALA A 16 42.23 -23.55 -17.33
C ALA A 16 43.47 -24.44 -17.62
N PRO A 17 43.68 -25.49 -16.86
CA PRO A 17 43.54 -26.77 -17.50
C PRO A 17 42.77 -27.84 -16.69
N ALA A 18 42.33 -28.79 -17.48
CA ALA A 18 41.57 -29.97 -17.18
C ALA A 18 42.42 -31.12 -16.60
N GLU A 19 41.69 -32.17 -16.30
CA GLU A 19 41.98 -33.60 -16.10
C GLU A 19 41.95 -34.05 -14.63
N THR A 20 41.27 -35.06 -14.22
CA THR A 20 41.13 -36.41 -14.80
C THR A 20 39.96 -37.15 -14.14
N ALA A 21 39.34 -37.99 -14.90
CA ALA A 21 38.28 -38.92 -14.53
C ALA A 21 38.70 -39.98 -13.48
N THR A 22 37.74 -40.43 -12.70
CA THR A 22 37.65 -41.83 -12.31
C THR A 22 36.22 -42.19 -11.95
N LEU A 23 35.72 -43.18 -12.67
CA LEU A 23 34.47 -43.91 -12.48
C LEU A 23 34.45 -44.64 -11.14
N ALA A 24 33.36 -44.58 -10.43
CA ALA A 24 32.89 -45.72 -9.64
C ALA A 24 31.36 -45.58 -9.44
N SER A 25 30.67 -46.53 -9.99
CA SER A 25 29.26 -46.84 -9.78
C SER A 25 28.94 -47.07 -8.30
N ALA A 26 27.85 -46.48 -7.84
CA ALA A 26 26.98 -47.12 -6.86
C ALA A 26 25.60 -46.47 -6.96
N VAL A 27 24.67 -47.26 -7.47
CA VAL A 27 23.23 -47.10 -7.30
C VAL A 27 22.93 -47.01 -5.81
N ASP A 28 22.27 -45.98 -5.37
CA ASP A 28 21.33 -46.13 -4.28
C ASP A 28 20.17 -45.19 -4.48
N THR A 29 19.04 -45.80 -4.75
CA THR A 29 17.73 -45.26 -4.86
C THR A 29 17.27 -44.86 -3.45
N SER A 30 17.37 -43.62 -3.11
CA SER A 30 16.65 -43.04 -2.01
C SER A 30 16.25 -41.61 -2.40
N THR A 31 15.11 -41.52 -3.03
CA THR A 31 14.34 -40.32 -3.11
C THR A 31 13.99 -39.89 -1.66
N PRO A 32 14.55 -38.82 -1.13
CA PRO A 32 13.95 -38.23 0.04
C PRO A 32 12.66 -37.60 -0.46
N ALA A 33 11.52 -38.16 -0.08
CA ALA A 33 10.26 -37.51 -0.13
C ALA A 33 10.47 -36.15 0.54
N GLN A 34 10.51 -35.09 -0.26
CA GLN A 34 10.34 -33.76 0.26
C GLN A 34 9.00 -33.74 1.00
N PRO A 35 8.99 -33.39 2.30
CA PRO A 35 7.73 -33.09 2.92
C PRO A 35 7.15 -31.96 2.08
N VAL A 36 6.05 -32.22 1.41
CA VAL A 36 5.16 -31.17 0.94
C VAL A 36 4.84 -30.36 2.19
N GLN A 37 5.60 -29.31 2.41
CA GLN A 37 5.19 -28.26 3.29
C GLN A 37 3.88 -27.76 2.71
N THR A 38 2.80 -28.30 3.24
CA THR A 38 1.51 -27.62 3.21
C THR A 38 1.83 -26.29 3.87
N ALA A 39 2.14 -25.30 3.06
CA ALA A 39 2.20 -23.92 3.51
C ALA A 39 0.80 -23.64 4.02
N ALA A 40 0.61 -23.82 5.33
CA ALA A 40 -0.49 -23.20 6.01
C ALA A 40 -0.43 -21.75 5.57
N ALA A 41 -1.43 -21.31 4.81
CA ALA A 41 -1.52 -19.95 4.33
C ALA A 41 -1.48 -19.08 5.59
N ALA A 42 -0.32 -18.50 5.85
CA ALA A 42 -0.18 -17.51 6.90
C ALA A 42 -1.24 -16.44 6.61
N PRO A 43 -1.96 -15.94 7.61
CA PRO A 43 -2.95 -14.90 7.39
C PRO A 43 -2.23 -13.80 6.60
N GLN A 44 -2.69 -13.54 5.38
CA GLN A 44 -2.03 -12.57 4.51
C GLN A 44 -2.23 -11.21 5.16
N GLU A 45 -1.14 -10.65 5.65
CA GLU A 45 -1.17 -9.34 6.27
C GLU A 45 -1.63 -8.31 5.24
N VAL A 46 -2.69 -7.59 5.57
CA VAL A 46 -3.17 -6.48 4.73
C VAL A 46 -2.17 -5.35 4.85
N ILE A 47 -1.52 -5.05 3.74
CA ILE A 47 -0.58 -3.94 3.66
C ILE A 47 -1.23 -2.84 2.82
N ALA A 48 -1.29 -1.63 3.36
CA ALA A 48 -1.93 -0.49 2.70
C ALA A 48 -1.03 0.74 2.65
N VAL A 49 -1.22 1.54 1.62
CA VAL A 49 -0.60 2.86 1.44
C VAL A 49 -1.70 3.92 1.43
N VAL A 50 -1.51 4.96 2.22
CA VAL A 50 -2.39 6.13 2.24
C VAL A 50 -1.59 7.33 1.75
N PRO A 51 -1.73 7.73 0.47
CA PRO A 51 -1.13 8.96 -0.04
C PRO A 51 -1.82 10.20 0.55
N ALA A 52 -1.26 11.38 0.26
CA ALA A 52 -1.90 12.61 0.67
C ALA A 52 -3.32 12.74 0.08
N VAL A 53 -4.26 13.20 0.90
CA VAL A 53 -5.65 13.45 0.50
C VAL A 53 -5.70 14.65 -0.44
N SER A 54 -6.54 14.59 -1.46
CA SER A 54 -6.74 15.68 -2.42
C SER A 54 -7.96 16.54 -2.08
N GLY A 55 -7.93 17.81 -2.50
CA GLY A 55 -9.07 18.71 -2.39
C GLY A 55 -9.32 19.30 -1.00
N ALA A 56 -8.65 18.85 0.05
CA ALA A 56 -8.80 19.41 1.39
C ALA A 56 -8.11 20.79 1.50
N PRO A 57 -8.77 21.80 2.08
CA PRO A 57 -8.15 23.08 2.39
C PRO A 57 -7.22 22.98 3.62
N GLY A 58 -6.45 24.02 3.87
CA GLY A 58 -5.57 24.09 5.01
C GLY A 58 -4.56 22.93 5.07
N ASP A 59 -4.37 22.37 6.24
CA ASP A 59 -3.53 21.19 6.46
C ASP A 59 -4.26 19.85 6.25
N GLY A 60 -5.54 19.90 5.83
CA GLY A 60 -6.39 18.73 5.71
C GLY A 60 -5.84 17.60 4.84
N LYS A 61 -5.01 17.93 3.84
CA LYS A 61 -4.35 16.95 2.97
C LYS A 61 -3.46 15.99 3.78
N THR A 62 -2.69 16.54 4.70
CA THR A 62 -1.78 15.78 5.54
C THR A 62 -2.50 15.21 6.75
N SER A 63 -3.27 16.03 7.45
CA SER A 63 -3.99 15.65 8.66
C SER A 63 -4.95 14.48 8.44
N LEU A 64 -5.73 14.47 7.34
CA LEU A 64 -6.61 13.35 7.00
C LEU A 64 -5.84 12.09 6.64
N SER A 65 -4.73 12.22 5.89
CA SER A 65 -3.94 11.04 5.52
C SER A 65 -3.25 10.42 6.74
N ASP A 66 -2.72 11.22 7.65
CA ASP A 66 -2.07 10.74 8.88
C ASP A 66 -3.08 10.17 9.87
N ALA A 67 -4.24 10.82 10.02
CA ALA A 67 -5.34 10.28 10.81
C ALA A 67 -5.84 8.93 10.26
N MET A 68 -5.94 8.78 8.93
CA MET A 68 -6.31 7.52 8.30
C MET A 68 -5.25 6.44 8.53
N LYS A 69 -3.97 6.75 8.37
CA LYS A 69 -2.87 5.82 8.68
C LYS A 69 -2.95 5.35 10.14
N LYS A 70 -3.10 6.29 11.07
CA LYS A 70 -3.23 6.01 12.49
C LYS A 70 -4.44 5.12 12.80
N ALA A 71 -5.58 5.42 12.20
CA ALA A 71 -6.81 4.65 12.40
C ALA A 71 -6.72 3.22 11.81
N LEU A 72 -6.14 3.06 10.62
CA LEU A 72 -5.90 1.75 10.01
C LEU A 72 -4.89 0.92 10.80
N GLY A 73 -3.82 1.54 11.30
CA GLY A 73 -2.85 0.86 12.15
C GLY A 73 -3.47 0.31 13.44
N ARG A 74 -4.41 1.04 14.04
CA ARG A 74 -5.18 0.57 15.22
C ARG A 74 -6.07 -0.63 14.90
N GLN A 75 -6.44 -0.82 13.65
CA GLN A 75 -7.26 -1.94 13.18
C GLN A 75 -6.43 -3.11 12.63
N GLY A 76 -5.11 -3.08 12.83
CA GLY A 76 -4.21 -4.15 12.43
C GLY A 76 -3.78 -4.13 10.96
N VAL A 77 -4.09 -3.08 10.22
CA VAL A 77 -3.61 -2.90 8.85
C VAL A 77 -2.16 -2.43 8.89
N LYS A 78 -1.26 -3.14 8.24
CA LYS A 78 0.12 -2.70 8.09
C LYS A 78 0.22 -1.58 7.05
N LEU A 79 1.00 -0.57 7.37
CA LEU A 79 1.22 0.56 6.49
C LEU A 79 2.57 0.43 5.79
N ALA A 80 2.58 0.62 4.49
CA ALA A 80 3.79 0.67 3.68
C ALA A 80 4.04 2.06 3.11
N SER A 81 5.26 2.29 2.69
CA SER A 81 5.62 3.48 1.93
C SER A 81 5.03 3.43 0.52
N ALA A 82 4.84 4.58 -0.09
CA ALA A 82 4.33 4.67 -1.46
C ALA A 82 5.22 3.87 -2.43
N GLY A 83 4.59 3.09 -3.31
CA GLY A 83 5.28 2.31 -4.34
C GLY A 83 5.65 0.88 -3.95
N ALA A 84 5.32 0.42 -2.73
CA ALA A 84 5.52 -0.99 -2.38
C ALA A 84 4.59 -1.89 -3.21
N ALA A 85 5.16 -2.94 -3.81
CA ALA A 85 4.38 -3.93 -4.56
C ALA A 85 3.47 -4.74 -3.63
N GLY A 86 2.32 -5.17 -4.14
CA GLY A 86 1.38 -6.00 -3.38
C GLY A 86 0.60 -5.23 -2.30
N THR A 87 0.54 -3.91 -2.38
CA THR A 87 -0.15 -3.07 -1.40
C THR A 87 -1.47 -2.53 -1.91
N TYR A 88 -2.45 -2.43 -1.02
CA TYR A 88 -3.67 -1.66 -1.27
C TYR A 88 -3.36 -0.16 -1.21
N ARG A 89 -3.96 0.62 -2.10
CA ARG A 89 -3.85 2.07 -2.08
C ARG A 89 -5.18 2.68 -1.68
N ILE A 90 -5.16 3.51 -0.62
CA ILE A 90 -6.36 4.16 -0.09
C ILE A 90 -6.27 5.65 -0.41
N GLN A 91 -7.01 6.10 -1.41
CA GLN A 91 -7.02 7.49 -1.85
C GLN A 91 -8.18 8.24 -1.21
N GLY A 92 -7.88 9.38 -0.60
CA GLY A 92 -8.87 10.30 -0.06
C GLY A 92 -9.07 11.50 -0.98
N GLN A 93 -10.32 11.92 -1.13
CA GLN A 93 -10.71 13.15 -1.83
C GLN A 93 -11.71 13.91 -0.99
N VAL A 94 -11.49 15.21 -0.87
CA VAL A 94 -12.40 16.13 -0.17
C VAL A 94 -13.02 17.08 -1.19
N GLU A 95 -14.32 17.23 -1.12
CA GLU A 95 -15.09 18.21 -1.90
C GLU A 95 -15.82 19.14 -0.93
N MET A 96 -15.63 20.43 -1.12
CA MET A 96 -16.31 21.47 -0.35
C MET A 96 -17.44 22.03 -1.19
N GLY A 97 -18.66 22.03 -0.63
CA GLY A 97 -19.80 22.62 -1.29
C GLY A 97 -19.92 24.14 -1.04
N ALA A 98 -20.95 24.75 -1.60
CA ALA A 98 -21.19 26.17 -1.42
C ALA A 98 -21.61 26.48 0.03
N VAL A 99 -21.15 27.63 0.54
CA VAL A 99 -21.55 28.13 1.86
C VAL A 99 -23.00 28.59 1.81
N ALA A 100 -23.80 28.10 2.76
CA ALA A 100 -25.19 28.56 2.96
C ALA A 100 -25.47 28.70 4.46
N ASN A 101 -26.03 29.84 4.86
CA ASN A 101 -26.37 30.11 6.27
C ASN A 101 -25.20 29.94 7.25
N GLY A 102 -23.97 30.31 6.86
CA GLY A 102 -22.77 30.15 7.68
C GLY A 102 -22.29 28.71 7.81
N GLN A 103 -22.89 27.77 7.10
CA GLN A 103 -22.48 26.38 7.04
C GLN A 103 -21.98 26.02 5.65
N GLN A 104 -21.07 25.09 5.60
CA GLN A 104 -20.50 24.55 4.37
C GLN A 104 -20.59 23.02 4.37
N PRO A 105 -21.23 22.42 3.37
CA PRO A 105 -21.21 20.96 3.24
C PRO A 105 -19.84 20.48 2.81
N ILE A 106 -19.40 19.40 3.39
CA ILE A 106 -18.14 18.72 3.06
C ILE A 106 -18.43 17.25 2.73
N THR A 107 -17.88 16.79 1.65
CA THR A 107 -17.90 15.38 1.25
C THR A 107 -16.49 14.84 1.26
N ILE A 108 -16.26 13.78 2.02
CA ILE A 108 -14.99 13.05 2.03
C ILE A 108 -15.22 11.68 1.41
N ARG A 109 -14.47 11.39 0.36
CA ARG A 109 -14.55 10.13 -0.39
C ARG A 109 -13.26 9.36 -0.26
N TRP A 110 -13.36 8.08 0.09
CA TRP A 110 -12.22 7.17 0.17
C TRP A 110 -12.39 6.05 -0.85
N VAL A 111 -11.42 5.95 -1.73
CA VAL A 111 -11.35 4.92 -2.77
C VAL A 111 -10.24 3.95 -2.43
N VAL A 112 -10.55 2.68 -2.46
CA VAL A 112 -9.58 1.61 -2.26
C VAL A 112 -9.22 1.00 -3.60
N ILE A 113 -7.95 0.93 -3.88
CA ILE A 113 -7.37 0.31 -5.08
C ILE A 113 -6.60 -0.92 -4.62
N ASP A 114 -6.87 -2.04 -5.22
CA ASP A 114 -6.23 -3.31 -4.90
C ASP A 114 -4.78 -3.37 -5.42
N PRO A 115 -3.99 -4.39 -5.03
CA PRO A 115 -2.62 -4.54 -5.49
C PRO A 115 -2.47 -4.73 -7.01
N SER A 116 -3.53 -5.10 -7.71
CA SER A 116 -3.55 -5.21 -9.17
C SER A 116 -3.76 -3.87 -9.87
N GLY A 117 -4.04 -2.81 -9.11
CA GLY A 117 -4.33 -1.48 -9.62
C GLY A 117 -5.80 -1.25 -9.94
N LYS A 118 -6.68 -2.21 -9.62
CA LYS A 118 -8.11 -2.09 -9.85
C LYS A 118 -8.78 -1.40 -8.66
N GLN A 119 -9.64 -0.45 -8.94
CA GLN A 119 -10.47 0.17 -7.91
C GLN A 119 -11.51 -0.84 -7.41
N MET A 120 -11.67 -0.95 -6.10
CA MET A 120 -12.73 -1.75 -5.50
C MET A 120 -14.10 -1.11 -5.78
N GLU A 121 -15.11 -1.94 -5.95
CA GLU A 121 -16.47 -1.48 -6.34
C GLU A 121 -17.10 -0.52 -5.32
N LYS A 122 -16.77 -0.68 -4.05
CA LYS A 122 -17.34 0.13 -2.99
C LYS A 122 -16.40 1.27 -2.60
N THR A 123 -16.93 2.49 -2.63
CA THR A 123 -16.28 3.71 -2.14
C THR A 123 -16.90 4.10 -0.81
N VAL A 124 -16.08 4.50 0.16
CA VAL A 124 -16.58 5.07 1.42
C VAL A 124 -16.80 6.56 1.23
N VAL A 125 -18.01 7.03 1.43
CA VAL A 125 -18.39 8.44 1.29
C VAL A 125 -18.98 8.94 2.60
N GLN A 126 -18.46 10.06 3.07
CA GLN A 126 -18.94 10.76 4.26
C GLN A 126 -19.39 12.16 3.88
N ASN A 127 -20.61 12.51 4.27
CA ASN A 127 -21.18 13.84 4.05
C ASN A 127 -21.40 14.48 5.41
N ASN A 128 -20.81 15.65 5.62
CA ASN A 128 -20.95 16.42 6.85
C ASN A 128 -21.24 17.89 6.53
N LYS A 129 -21.71 18.64 7.52
CA LYS A 129 -21.82 20.09 7.46
C LYS A 129 -20.91 20.68 8.54
N ILE A 130 -20.15 21.66 8.17
CA ILE A 130 -19.20 22.35 9.03
C ILE A 130 -19.50 23.84 9.03
N THR A 131 -19.01 24.59 10.00
CA THR A 131 -19.00 26.02 9.96
C THR A 131 -18.10 26.50 8.83
N ALA A 132 -18.55 27.43 8.02
CA ALA A 132 -17.76 27.98 6.92
C ALA A 132 -16.43 28.54 7.42
N GLY A 133 -15.34 28.19 6.75
CA GLY A 133 -13.98 28.60 7.11
C GLY A 133 -13.34 27.86 8.29
N SER A 134 -14.08 26.96 8.97
CA SER A 134 -13.53 26.24 10.13
C SER A 134 -12.39 25.26 9.78
N LEU A 135 -12.30 24.86 8.53
CA LEU A 135 -11.27 23.94 8.03
C LEU A 135 -10.22 24.60 7.12
N ASP A 136 -10.17 25.92 7.08
CA ASP A 136 -9.13 26.64 6.32
C ASP A 136 -7.74 26.58 6.99
N GLY A 137 -7.71 26.21 8.26
CA GLY A 137 -6.50 26.00 9.05
C GLY A 137 -6.29 24.54 9.43
N ALA A 138 -6.11 24.31 10.73
CA ALA A 138 -5.86 22.98 11.29
C ALA A 138 -7.11 22.11 11.33
N TRP A 139 -7.01 20.91 10.79
CA TRP A 139 -8.10 19.93 10.80
C TRP A 139 -8.15 19.09 12.10
N GLY A 140 -7.00 18.89 12.74
CA GLY A 140 -6.87 18.26 14.05
C GLY A 140 -7.86 17.13 14.33
N GLU A 141 -8.71 17.34 15.33
CA GLU A 141 -9.70 16.36 15.78
C GLU A 141 -10.75 16.00 14.70
N VAL A 142 -11.10 16.93 13.84
CA VAL A 142 -12.07 16.68 12.74
C VAL A 142 -11.50 15.63 11.78
N ALA A 143 -10.21 15.72 11.46
CA ALA A 143 -9.52 14.72 10.65
C ALA A 143 -9.49 13.34 11.32
N GLU A 144 -9.24 13.30 12.64
CA GLU A 144 -9.22 12.03 13.38
C GLU A 144 -10.60 11.37 13.44
N GLN A 145 -11.65 12.12 13.66
CA GLN A 145 -13.03 11.62 13.68
C GLN A 145 -13.46 11.10 12.30
N ALA A 146 -13.23 11.90 11.26
CA ALA A 146 -13.59 11.53 9.89
C ALA A 146 -12.80 10.29 9.43
N ALA A 147 -11.49 10.27 9.64
CA ALA A 147 -10.65 9.15 9.28
C ALA A 147 -10.95 7.89 10.10
N GLY A 148 -11.25 8.04 11.40
CA GLY A 148 -11.60 6.91 12.28
C GLY A 148 -12.87 6.20 11.82
N ALA A 149 -13.93 6.95 11.50
CA ALA A 149 -15.16 6.40 10.98
C ALA A 149 -14.96 5.73 9.61
N ALA A 150 -14.20 6.37 8.70
CA ALA A 150 -13.89 5.82 7.39
C ALA A 150 -13.00 4.57 7.47
N ALA A 151 -12.02 4.55 8.36
CA ALA A 151 -11.09 3.42 8.49
C ALA A 151 -11.81 2.10 8.80
N SER A 152 -12.86 2.12 9.61
CA SER A 152 -13.65 0.94 9.90
C SER A 152 -14.30 0.35 8.64
N GLU A 153 -14.85 1.18 7.77
CA GLU A 153 -15.43 0.75 6.50
C GLU A 153 -14.35 0.33 5.50
N VAL A 154 -13.25 1.07 5.42
CA VAL A 154 -12.10 0.73 4.58
C VAL A 154 -11.52 -0.64 4.99
N THR A 155 -11.34 -0.91 6.27
CA THR A 155 -10.84 -2.21 6.75
C THR A 155 -11.76 -3.36 6.37
N LYS A 156 -13.08 -3.16 6.44
CA LYS A 156 -14.05 -4.16 5.95
C LYS A 156 -13.88 -4.43 4.46
N LEU A 157 -13.61 -3.40 3.66
CA LEU A 157 -13.34 -3.55 2.23
C LEU A 157 -12.05 -4.30 1.98
N LEU A 158 -10.97 -3.94 2.68
CA LEU A 158 -9.68 -4.62 2.58
C LEU A 158 -9.80 -6.12 2.88
N ASN A 159 -10.52 -6.48 3.93
CA ASN A 159 -10.76 -7.88 4.30
C ASN A 159 -11.61 -8.64 3.28
N LYS A 160 -12.53 -7.97 2.57
CA LYS A 160 -13.29 -8.57 1.48
C LYS A 160 -12.49 -8.74 0.20
N GLY A 161 -11.51 -7.86 -0.02
CA GLY A 161 -10.62 -7.91 -1.19
C GLY A 161 -9.51 -8.96 -1.08
N GLN A 162 -9.32 -9.55 0.09
CA GLN A 162 -8.42 -10.67 0.22
C GLN A 162 -9.04 -11.92 -0.41
N PRO A 163 -8.29 -12.69 -1.21
CA PRO A 163 -8.74 -14.01 -1.61
C PRO A 163 -8.94 -14.81 -0.32
N GLN A 164 -10.19 -15.01 0.05
CA GLN A 164 -10.54 -15.95 1.11
C GLN A 164 -10.04 -17.29 0.61
N GLY A 165 -8.97 -17.80 1.23
CA GLY A 165 -8.54 -19.15 1.01
C GLY A 165 -9.77 -20.03 1.20
N SER A 166 -10.29 -20.56 0.09
CA SER A 166 -11.36 -21.53 0.09
C SER A 166 -10.85 -22.73 0.87
N ALA A 167 -11.21 -22.82 2.12
CA ALA A 167 -11.12 -24.08 2.84
C ALA A 167 -12.11 -25.02 2.15
N GLY A 168 -11.58 -25.80 1.21
CA GLY A 168 -12.26 -26.95 0.62
C GLY A 168 -11.98 -28.19 1.44
#